data_18ff2d5215db90bd86382f986e91a8fb
#
_entry.id   18ff2d5215db90bd86382f986e91a8fb
#
_cell.length_a   1.000
_cell.length_b   1.000
_cell.length_c   1.000
_cell.angle_alpha   90.00
_cell.angle_beta   90.00
_cell.angle_gamma   90.00
#
_symmetry.space_group_name_H-M   'P 1'
#
loop_
_entity.id
_entity.type
_entity.pdbx_description
1 polymer ?
#
loop_
_entity_poly.entity_id
_entity_poly.type
_entity_poly.pdbx_seq_one_letter_code
_entity_poly.pdbx_strand_id
1 'polypeptide(L)'
;MLDRQRILERFLSYVKIDTESDPNSDTTPSTDKQWKLANKLAKELEAIGLSEVRIDDNAYVMGTLPSNVKHKVPAIGFISHFDTSPDFTAANVNPQIVENYDGKDIVLNAEENIVLSPNYFDDLLLYKGQTLITTDGTTLLLSLIHISEPTRPSL
;
A
#
# COMPACT_ATOMS: atom_id res chain seq x y z
N MET A 1 -6.79 14.23 -15.99
CA MET A 1 -5.50 14.50 -15.33
C MET A 1 -5.47 13.74 -14.01
N LEU A 2 -4.38 13.07 -13.69
CA LEU A 2 -4.26 12.31 -12.44
C LEU A 2 -4.22 13.30 -11.26
N ASP A 3 -5.16 13.16 -10.33
CA ASP A 3 -5.20 14.00 -9.13
C ASP A 3 -4.23 13.40 -8.08
N ARG A 4 -3.02 13.96 -8.04
CA ARG A 4 -1.96 13.50 -7.14
C ARG A 4 -2.35 13.64 -5.67
N GLN A 5 -3.04 14.72 -5.33
CA GLN A 5 -3.48 14.95 -3.95
C GLN A 5 -4.46 13.88 -3.49
N ARG A 6 -5.42 13.53 -4.34
CA ARG A 6 -6.40 12.48 -4.06
C ARG A 6 -5.74 11.10 -3.89
N ILE A 7 -4.69 10.81 -4.68
CA ILE A 7 -3.94 9.55 -4.55
C ILE A 7 -3.20 9.52 -3.21
N LEU A 8 -2.53 10.62 -2.85
CA LEU A 8 -1.82 10.75 -1.59
C LEU A 8 -2.77 10.56 -0.40
N GLU A 9 -3.91 11.25 -0.40
CA GLU A 9 -4.90 11.13 0.67
C GLU A 9 -5.44 9.70 0.84
N ARG A 10 -5.73 9.03 -0.28
CA ARG A 10 -6.11 7.62 -0.26
C ARG A 10 -5.02 6.74 0.34
N PHE A 11 -3.80 6.84 -0.16
CA PHE A 11 -2.67 6.08 0.35
C PHE A 11 -2.49 6.29 1.85
N LEU A 12 -2.43 7.53 2.32
CA LEU A 12 -2.30 7.87 3.74
C LEU A 12 -3.46 7.34 4.59
N SER A 13 -4.65 7.22 3.99
CA SER A 13 -5.82 6.67 4.69
C SER A 13 -5.82 5.16 4.78
N TYR A 14 -5.17 4.47 3.83
CA TYR A 14 -5.07 3.00 3.82
C TYR A 14 -4.00 2.51 4.80
N VAL A 15 -2.81 3.10 4.74
CA VAL A 15 -1.68 2.68 5.57
C VAL A 15 -1.91 2.85 7.07
N LYS A 16 -2.87 3.68 7.47
CA LYS A 16 -3.30 3.84 8.88
C LYS A 16 -4.26 2.74 9.36
N ILE A 17 -4.69 1.86 8.48
CA ILE A 17 -5.56 0.75 8.83
C ILE A 17 -4.67 -0.48 9.00
N ASP A 18 -4.65 -1.01 10.21
CA ASP A 18 -3.94 -2.27 10.47
C ASP A 18 -4.62 -3.41 9.71
N THR A 19 -3.86 -4.07 8.84
CA THR A 19 -4.30 -5.21 8.03
C THR A 19 -3.34 -6.39 8.15
N GLU A 20 -2.55 -6.41 9.22
CA GLU A 20 -1.57 -7.47 9.48
C GLU A 20 -2.21 -8.86 9.42
N SER A 21 -1.57 -9.74 8.69
CA SER A 21 -1.97 -11.15 8.57
C SER A 21 -1.49 -11.98 9.77
N ASP A 22 -2.12 -13.13 9.97
CA ASP A 22 -1.69 -14.13 10.96
C ASP A 22 -1.34 -15.44 10.24
N PRO A 23 -0.06 -15.84 10.22
CA PRO A 23 0.38 -17.07 9.55
C PRO A 23 -0.09 -18.36 10.26
N ASN A 24 -0.59 -18.26 11.49
CA ASN A 24 -1.12 -19.40 12.25
C ASN A 24 -2.64 -19.52 12.14
N SER A 25 -3.29 -18.65 11.41
CA SER A 25 -4.74 -18.68 11.21
C SER A 25 -5.13 -19.66 10.11
N ASP A 26 -6.14 -20.48 10.38
CA ASP A 26 -6.75 -21.37 9.39
C ASP A 26 -7.93 -20.72 8.63
N THR A 27 -8.15 -19.41 8.83
CA THR A 27 -9.25 -18.68 8.21
C THR A 27 -8.78 -17.70 7.11
N THR A 28 -9.71 -17.31 6.24
CA THR A 28 -9.52 -16.21 5.29
C THR A 28 -10.69 -15.24 5.45
N PRO A 29 -10.45 -13.96 5.77
CA PRO A 29 -9.13 -13.39 6.04
C PRO A 29 -8.48 -13.98 7.30
N SER A 30 -7.15 -13.94 7.37
CA SER A 30 -6.41 -14.48 8.50
C SER A 30 -6.58 -13.67 9.79
N THR A 31 -7.03 -12.42 9.68
CA THR A 31 -7.39 -11.55 10.83
C THR A 31 -8.62 -10.71 10.51
N ASP A 32 -9.46 -10.48 11.52
CA ASP A 32 -10.69 -9.67 11.39
C ASP A 32 -10.39 -8.19 11.08
N LYS A 33 -9.21 -7.70 11.43
CA LYS A 33 -8.82 -6.30 11.17
C LYS A 33 -8.76 -5.96 9.67
N GLN A 34 -8.56 -6.95 8.81
CA GLN A 34 -8.55 -6.79 7.35
C GLN A 34 -9.92 -6.35 6.79
N TRP A 35 -11.03 -6.74 7.44
CA TRP A 35 -12.37 -6.32 7.05
C TRP A 35 -12.56 -4.81 7.03
N LYS A 36 -11.82 -4.07 7.87
CA LYS A 36 -11.93 -2.60 7.93
C LYS A 36 -11.48 -1.96 6.62
N LEU A 37 -10.37 -2.43 6.04
CA LEU A 37 -9.89 -1.93 4.76
C LEU A 37 -10.73 -2.46 3.61
N ALA A 38 -11.15 -3.74 3.63
CA ALA A 38 -12.04 -4.32 2.62
C ALA A 38 -13.34 -3.50 2.46
N ASN A 39 -14.00 -3.17 3.57
CA ASN A 39 -15.21 -2.34 3.55
C ASN A 39 -14.97 -0.92 3.04
N LYS A 40 -13.81 -0.34 3.34
CA LYS A 40 -13.43 0.97 2.81
C LYS A 40 -13.21 0.92 1.30
N LEU A 41 -12.46 -0.09 0.83
CA LEU A 41 -12.17 -0.27 -0.60
C LEU A 41 -13.45 -0.48 -1.41
N ALA A 42 -14.40 -1.30 -0.93
CA ALA A 42 -15.67 -1.51 -1.62
C ALA A 42 -16.41 -0.18 -1.84
N LYS A 43 -16.56 0.62 -0.79
CA LYS A 43 -17.20 1.96 -0.90
C LYS A 43 -16.47 2.88 -1.88
N GLU A 44 -15.16 2.82 -1.93
CA GLU A 44 -14.37 3.63 -2.85
C GLU A 44 -14.48 3.15 -4.30
N LEU A 45 -14.56 1.83 -4.54
CA LEU A 45 -14.80 1.27 -5.86
C LEU A 45 -16.17 1.70 -6.40
N GLU A 46 -17.21 1.68 -5.57
CA GLU A 46 -18.53 2.23 -5.92
C GLU A 46 -18.45 3.73 -6.25
N ALA A 47 -17.76 4.50 -5.40
CA ALA A 47 -17.64 5.96 -5.57
C ALA A 47 -16.88 6.38 -6.83
N ILE A 48 -15.97 5.54 -7.33
CA ILE A 48 -15.24 5.78 -8.58
C ILE A 48 -15.98 5.21 -9.81
N GLY A 49 -17.14 4.60 -9.61
CA GLY A 49 -18.06 4.20 -10.68
C GLY A 49 -17.92 2.76 -11.18
N LEU A 50 -17.30 1.86 -10.41
CA LEU A 50 -17.32 0.45 -10.73
C LEU A 50 -18.73 -0.13 -10.47
N SER A 51 -19.12 -1.09 -11.29
CA SER A 51 -20.33 -1.89 -11.12
C SER A 51 -20.03 -3.22 -10.44
N GLU A 52 -21.05 -3.90 -9.96
CA GLU A 52 -20.96 -5.23 -9.34
C GLU A 52 -19.94 -5.30 -8.20
N VAL A 53 -19.80 -4.20 -7.47
CA VAL A 53 -18.90 -4.16 -6.32
C VAL A 53 -19.43 -5.08 -5.23
N ARG A 54 -18.58 -5.99 -4.77
CA ARG A 54 -18.92 -6.94 -3.71
C ARG A 54 -17.70 -7.28 -2.86
N ILE A 55 -17.96 -7.70 -1.64
CA ILE A 55 -17.00 -8.34 -0.76
C ILE A 55 -17.53 -9.75 -0.50
N ASP A 56 -16.73 -10.77 -0.69
CA ASP A 56 -17.11 -12.14 -0.35
C ASP A 56 -16.76 -12.50 1.11
N ASP A 57 -17.10 -13.72 1.51
CA ASP A 57 -16.90 -14.21 2.89
C ASP A 57 -15.40 -14.32 3.28
N ASN A 58 -14.50 -14.21 2.31
CA ASN A 58 -13.05 -14.24 2.50
C ASN A 58 -12.44 -12.82 2.46
N ALA A 59 -13.27 -11.79 2.53
CA ALA A 59 -12.86 -10.38 2.40
C ALA A 59 -12.24 -10.00 1.04
N TYR A 60 -12.47 -10.78 -0.02
CA TYR A 60 -12.05 -10.39 -1.36
C TYR A 60 -12.99 -9.31 -1.89
N VAL A 61 -12.41 -8.15 -2.18
CA VAL A 61 -13.14 -7.01 -2.75
C VAL A 61 -13.02 -7.05 -4.26
N MET A 62 -14.16 -7.11 -4.93
CA MET A 62 -14.23 -7.19 -6.39
C MET A 62 -15.13 -6.09 -6.93
N GLY A 63 -14.82 -5.61 -8.13
CA GLY A 63 -15.66 -4.67 -8.86
C GLY A 63 -15.36 -4.75 -10.36
N THR A 64 -16.32 -4.37 -11.19
CA THR A 64 -16.24 -4.43 -12.64
C THR A 64 -16.28 -3.02 -13.22
N LEU A 65 -15.29 -2.69 -14.04
CA LEU A 65 -15.39 -1.53 -14.94
C LEU A 65 -15.94 -2.01 -16.28
N PRO A 66 -17.19 -1.64 -16.63
CA PRO A 66 -17.81 -2.07 -17.88
C PRO A 66 -17.02 -1.59 -19.09
N SER A 67 -17.00 -2.41 -20.13
CA SER A 67 -16.42 -2.02 -21.42
C SER A 67 -17.17 -0.82 -22.02
N ASN A 68 -16.43 0.10 -22.61
CA ASN A 68 -16.96 1.26 -23.33
C ASN A 68 -17.01 1.05 -24.85
N VAL A 69 -16.70 -0.15 -25.34
CA VAL A 69 -16.79 -0.52 -26.77
C VAL A 69 -17.97 -1.44 -27.03
N LYS A 70 -18.48 -1.42 -28.29
CA LYS A 70 -19.68 -2.19 -28.68
C LYS A 70 -19.40 -3.62 -29.13
N HIS A 71 -18.14 -3.96 -29.38
CA HIS A 71 -17.75 -5.30 -29.80
C HIS A 71 -17.17 -6.09 -28.61
N LYS A 72 -17.20 -7.40 -28.72
CA LYS A 72 -16.66 -8.29 -27.67
C LYS A 72 -15.14 -8.10 -27.56
N VAL A 73 -14.67 -7.85 -26.34
CA VAL A 73 -13.26 -7.73 -25.98
C VAL A 73 -12.95 -8.68 -24.82
N PRO A 74 -11.69 -9.13 -24.66
CA PRO A 74 -11.28 -9.89 -23.50
C PRO A 74 -11.42 -9.07 -22.22
N ALA A 75 -11.78 -9.72 -21.12
CA ALA A 75 -11.69 -9.11 -19.80
C ALA A 75 -10.21 -9.09 -19.32
N ILE A 76 -9.81 -7.99 -18.72
CA ILE A 76 -8.51 -7.82 -18.08
C ILE A 76 -8.75 -7.71 -16.59
N GLY A 77 -8.06 -8.55 -15.78
CA GLY A 77 -8.11 -8.50 -14.33
C GLY A 77 -6.87 -7.80 -13.76
N PHE A 78 -7.09 -6.91 -12.80
CA PHE A 78 -6.06 -6.37 -11.95
C PHE A 78 -6.24 -6.94 -10.56
N ILE A 79 -5.17 -7.46 -9.98
CA ILE A 79 -5.18 -8.09 -8.66
C ILE A 79 -4.15 -7.37 -7.80
N SER A 80 -4.54 -7.04 -6.57
CA SER A 80 -3.67 -6.45 -5.57
C SER A 80 -4.09 -6.95 -4.20
N HIS A 81 -3.13 -7.33 -3.36
CA HIS A 81 -3.40 -7.66 -1.97
C HIS A 81 -3.36 -6.40 -1.09
N PHE A 82 -4.04 -6.42 0.04
CA PHE A 82 -4.07 -5.34 1.01
C PHE A 82 -3.73 -5.76 2.44
N ASP A 83 -3.52 -7.04 2.66
CA ASP A 83 -2.94 -7.54 3.91
C ASP A 83 -1.46 -7.18 4.00
N THR A 84 -0.97 -7.02 5.21
CA THR A 84 0.44 -6.74 5.51
C THR A 84 1.09 -7.94 6.19
N SER A 85 2.42 -8.08 5.98
CA SER A 85 3.21 -9.14 6.58
C SER A 85 3.18 -9.09 8.11
N PRO A 86 3.18 -10.24 8.81
CA PRO A 86 3.31 -10.29 10.26
C PRO A 86 4.75 -10.11 10.78
N ASP A 87 5.73 -9.95 9.88
CA ASP A 87 7.15 -9.82 10.27
C ASP A 87 7.43 -8.57 11.08
N PHE A 88 6.62 -7.54 10.89
CA PHE A 88 6.69 -6.30 11.63
C PHE A 88 5.31 -5.67 11.78
N THR A 89 5.09 -4.91 12.85
CA THR A 89 3.77 -4.34 13.12
C THR A 89 3.30 -3.35 12.05
N ALA A 90 2.03 -3.45 11.68
CA ALA A 90 1.31 -2.48 10.85
C ALA A 90 0.33 -1.63 11.68
N ALA A 91 0.38 -1.72 13.01
CA ALA A 91 -0.45 -0.94 13.90
C ALA A 91 0.12 0.46 14.12
N ASN A 92 -0.78 1.45 14.15
CA ASN A 92 -0.42 2.86 14.45
C ASN A 92 0.61 3.47 13.50
N VAL A 93 0.57 3.09 12.23
CA VAL A 93 1.45 3.65 11.21
C VAL A 93 1.38 5.18 11.22
N ASN A 94 2.54 5.82 11.36
CA ASN A 94 2.71 7.28 11.37
C ASN A 94 3.43 7.74 10.09
N PRO A 95 2.70 7.95 8.97
CA PRO A 95 3.33 8.35 7.71
C PRO A 95 3.84 9.80 7.79
N GLN A 96 5.04 10.00 7.27
CA GLN A 96 5.72 11.29 7.18
C GLN A 96 5.91 11.67 5.71
N ILE A 97 5.83 12.95 5.39
CA ILE A 97 6.05 13.47 4.04
C ILE A 97 7.35 14.26 4.03
N VAL A 98 8.28 13.82 3.21
CA VAL A 98 9.56 14.50 2.95
C VAL A 98 9.46 15.18 1.60
N GLU A 99 9.21 16.48 1.60
CA GLU A 99 9.12 17.26 0.36
C GLU A 99 10.51 17.59 -0.21
N ASN A 100 10.62 17.53 -1.52
CA ASN A 100 11.82 17.91 -2.27
C ASN A 100 13.10 17.28 -1.69
N TYR A 101 13.10 15.96 -1.58
CA TYR A 101 14.20 15.18 -1.00
C TYR A 101 15.56 15.63 -1.55
N ASP A 102 16.51 15.97 -0.68
CA ASP A 102 17.80 16.57 -1.06
C ASP A 102 18.91 15.55 -1.35
N GLY A 103 18.64 14.27 -1.12
CA GLY A 103 19.60 13.17 -1.32
C GLY A 103 20.46 12.87 -0.09
N LYS A 104 20.10 13.39 1.08
CA LYS A 104 20.78 13.12 2.34
C LYS A 104 20.00 12.13 3.21
N ASP A 105 20.56 11.86 4.38
CA ASP A 105 19.91 11.05 5.41
C ASP A 105 18.58 11.66 5.83
N ILE A 106 17.56 10.80 5.96
CA ILE A 106 16.24 11.15 6.49
C ILE A 106 16.17 10.60 7.92
N VAL A 107 16.07 11.48 8.90
CA VAL A 107 15.84 11.06 10.28
C VAL A 107 14.35 10.70 10.42
N LEU A 108 14.06 9.42 10.53
CA LEU A 108 12.70 8.90 10.69
C LEU A 108 12.22 9.04 12.14
N ASN A 109 13.10 8.72 13.09
CA ASN A 109 12.83 8.82 14.52
C ASN A 109 14.10 9.25 15.25
N ALA A 110 14.11 10.46 15.79
CA ALA A 110 15.27 10.99 16.48
C ALA A 110 15.47 10.37 17.87
N GLU A 111 14.40 9.97 18.55
CA GLU A 111 14.46 9.39 19.89
C GLU A 111 15.06 7.97 19.85
N GLU A 112 14.74 7.21 18.80
CA GLU A 112 15.22 5.84 18.60
C GLU A 112 16.45 5.78 17.67
N ASN A 113 16.95 6.91 17.19
CA ASN A 113 18.05 7.01 16.23
C ASN A 113 17.81 6.22 14.92
N ILE A 114 16.58 6.18 14.46
CA ILE A 114 16.23 5.53 13.19
C ILE A 114 16.47 6.50 12.06
N VAL A 115 17.37 6.14 11.15
CA VAL A 115 17.77 6.96 10.01
C VAL A 115 17.69 6.14 8.73
N LEU A 116 17.01 6.68 7.72
CA LEU A 116 17.01 6.15 6.36
C LEU A 116 18.11 6.86 5.57
N SER A 117 19.20 6.14 5.29
CA SER A 117 20.41 6.72 4.68
C SER A 117 20.66 6.20 3.27
N PRO A 118 20.97 7.06 2.30
CA PRO A 118 21.40 6.63 0.97
C PRO A 118 22.72 5.86 0.96
N ASN A 119 23.49 5.87 2.05
CA ASN A 119 24.69 5.04 2.19
C ASN A 119 24.36 3.53 2.33
N TYR A 120 23.14 3.20 2.78
CA TYR A 120 22.64 1.82 2.89
C TYR A 120 21.62 1.50 1.79
N PHE A 121 20.91 2.51 1.33
CA PHE A 121 19.85 2.41 0.31
C PHE A 121 20.15 3.42 -0.80
N ASP A 122 21.09 3.10 -1.66
CA ASP A 122 21.59 3.98 -2.73
C ASP A 122 20.51 4.37 -3.75
N ASP A 123 19.50 3.53 -3.94
CA ASP A 123 18.32 3.81 -4.74
C ASP A 123 17.56 5.09 -4.29
N LEU A 124 17.72 5.51 -3.04
CA LEU A 124 17.14 6.77 -2.56
C LEU A 124 17.64 7.98 -3.37
N LEU A 125 18.86 7.93 -3.89
CA LEU A 125 19.43 9.01 -4.69
C LEU A 125 18.68 9.24 -6.01
N LEU A 126 17.96 8.23 -6.51
CA LEU A 126 17.12 8.32 -7.71
C LEU A 126 15.91 9.23 -7.49
N TYR A 127 15.52 9.44 -6.25
CA TYR A 127 14.34 10.21 -5.86
C TYR A 127 14.67 11.65 -5.44
N LYS A 128 15.90 12.10 -5.64
CA LYS A 128 16.31 13.48 -5.33
C LYS A 128 15.42 14.48 -6.06
N GLY A 129 14.91 15.48 -5.34
CA GLY A 129 13.97 16.48 -5.83
C GLY A 129 12.51 16.01 -5.85
N GLN A 130 12.23 14.78 -5.44
CA GLN A 130 10.87 14.25 -5.35
C GLN A 130 10.32 14.33 -3.92
N THR A 131 9.01 14.19 -3.80
CA THR A 131 8.35 14.03 -2.49
C THR A 131 8.29 12.55 -2.13
N LEU A 132 8.80 12.21 -0.96
CA LEU A 132 8.80 10.86 -0.43
C LEU A 132 7.76 10.72 0.68
N ILE A 133 7.22 9.52 0.85
CA ILE A 133 6.39 9.14 1.99
C ILE A 133 7.16 8.09 2.76
N THR A 134 7.41 8.36 4.02
CA THR A 134 8.10 7.46 4.95
C THR A 134 7.21 7.18 6.16
N THR A 135 7.66 6.29 7.05
CA THR A 135 7.14 6.19 8.43
C THR A 135 8.18 6.73 9.40
N ASP A 136 7.87 6.66 10.69
CA ASP A 136 8.83 6.89 11.77
C ASP A 136 9.79 5.70 12.01
N GLY A 137 9.78 4.70 11.13
CA GLY A 137 10.65 3.52 11.24
C GLY A 137 10.21 2.49 12.28
N THR A 138 9.10 2.71 12.99
CA THR A 138 8.56 1.77 13.99
C THR A 138 7.50 0.84 13.43
N THR A 139 7.11 1.02 12.17
CA THR A 139 6.06 0.25 11.50
C THR A 139 6.40 -0.14 10.05
N LEU A 140 5.62 -1.04 9.50
CA LEU A 140 5.87 -1.76 8.25
C LEU A 140 5.72 -0.96 6.94
N LEU A 141 5.34 0.31 6.89
CA LEU A 141 4.98 0.98 5.63
C LEU A 141 5.99 0.78 4.48
N LEU A 142 7.29 0.86 4.74
CA LEU A 142 8.33 0.76 3.72
C LEU A 142 8.74 -0.68 3.37
N SER A 143 8.51 -1.64 4.26
CA SER A 143 8.87 -3.04 4.00
C SER A 143 8.01 -3.70 2.93
N LEU A 144 6.82 -3.18 2.63
CA LEU A 144 6.01 -3.66 1.50
C LEU A 144 6.69 -3.45 0.15
N ILE A 145 7.48 -2.41 -0.01
CA ILE A 145 8.23 -2.16 -1.25
C ILE A 145 9.36 -3.18 -1.43
N HIS A 146 10.01 -3.58 -0.34
CA HIS A 146 11.09 -4.57 -0.39
C HIS A 146 10.60 -6.01 -0.52
N ILE A 147 9.41 -6.33 -0.02
CA ILE A 147 8.80 -7.67 -0.11
C ILE A 147 8.15 -7.89 -1.48
N SER A 148 7.66 -6.83 -2.12
CA SER A 148 7.02 -6.90 -3.44
C SER A 148 7.98 -6.72 -4.62
N GLU A 149 9.26 -6.48 -4.40
CA GLU A 149 10.22 -6.58 -5.50
C GLU A 149 10.26 -8.03 -6.01
N PRO A 150 9.82 -8.29 -7.24
CA PRO A 150 10.07 -9.58 -7.84
C PRO A 150 11.59 -9.74 -7.86
N THR A 151 12.10 -10.78 -7.22
CA THR A 151 13.48 -11.22 -7.41
C THR A 151 13.71 -11.27 -8.90
N ARG A 152 14.37 -10.26 -9.46
CA ARG A 152 14.83 -10.30 -10.86
C ARG A 152 15.72 -11.52 -10.95
N PRO A 153 15.40 -12.52 -11.79
CA PRO A 153 16.34 -13.56 -12.06
C PRO A 153 17.59 -12.85 -12.59
N SER A 154 18.71 -13.03 -11.90
CA SER A 154 20.00 -12.62 -12.44
C SER A 154 20.21 -13.41 -13.72
N LEU A 155 20.09 -12.73 -14.84
CA LEU A 155 20.50 -13.26 -16.13
C LEU A 155 22.02 -13.40 -16.17
#